data_78437f71ef41ae6ebfa7079062f98140
#
_entry.id   78437f71ef41ae6ebfa7079062f98140
#
_cell.length_a   1.000
_cell.length_b   1.000
_cell.length_c   1.000
_cell.angle_alpha   90.00
_cell.angle_beta   90.00
_cell.angle_gamma   90.00
#
_symmetry.space_group_name_H-M   'P 1'
#
loop_
_entity.id
_entity.type
_entity.pdbx_description
1 polymer ?
#
loop_
_entity_poly.entity_id
_entity_poly.type
_entity_poly.pdbx_seq_one_letter_code
_entity_poly.pdbx_strand_id
1 'polypeptide(L)'
;MPTITRRNFLDLTTRGLLGLAGLLGLAGVIRFLSYEPDPPPPKQFDIGPASNYPPKSRTVVADIPAVIISTQSGITALSLVCPHLGCTVEVKPTGFACPCHGSRFDLEGNVTKSPANSPLQPLRVEQNADGNLIVYKE
;
A
#
# COMPACT_ATOMS: atom_id res chain seq x y z
N MET A 1 -38.35 46.74 31.34
CA MET A 1 -37.53 45.58 30.89
C MET A 1 -38.49 44.57 30.29
N PRO A 2 -38.32 44.12 29.05
CA PRO A 2 -39.22 43.13 28.47
C PRO A 2 -39.07 41.80 29.23
N THR A 3 -40.16 41.29 29.80
CA THR A 3 -40.22 40.02 30.49
C THR A 3 -40.24 38.89 29.44
N ILE A 4 -39.18 38.07 29.40
CA ILE A 4 -39.12 36.91 28.53
C ILE A 4 -40.07 35.85 29.11
N THR A 5 -41.13 35.49 28.38
CA THR A 5 -42.01 34.39 28.77
C THR A 5 -41.34 33.04 28.52
N ARG A 6 -41.70 31.99 29.28
CA ARG A 6 -41.17 30.62 29.06
C ARG A 6 -41.30 30.15 27.63
N ARG A 7 -42.41 30.48 26.98
CA ARG A 7 -42.65 30.12 25.57
C ARG A 7 -41.66 30.82 24.63
N ASN A 8 -41.43 32.12 24.80
CA ASN A 8 -40.48 32.84 23.94
C ASN A 8 -39.03 32.37 24.17
N PHE A 9 -38.68 32.03 25.41
CA PHE A 9 -37.38 31.47 25.72
C PHE A 9 -37.15 30.12 25.03
N LEU A 10 -38.11 29.19 25.12
CA LEU A 10 -38.04 27.88 24.47
C LEU A 10 -38.00 28.00 22.95
N ASP A 11 -38.77 28.90 22.36
CA ASP A 11 -38.79 29.13 20.92
C ASP A 11 -37.45 29.70 20.42
N LEU A 12 -36.87 30.64 21.15
CA LEU A 12 -35.55 31.20 20.83
C LEU A 12 -34.43 30.17 20.96
N THR A 13 -34.43 29.40 22.04
CA THR A 13 -33.41 28.35 22.25
C THR A 13 -33.51 27.24 21.19
N THR A 14 -34.72 26.80 20.85
CA THR A 14 -34.94 25.79 19.81
C THR A 14 -34.46 26.28 18.45
N ARG A 15 -34.81 27.51 18.07
CA ARG A 15 -34.32 28.11 16.80
C ARG A 15 -32.80 28.28 16.79
N GLY A 16 -32.21 28.69 17.93
CA GLY A 16 -30.77 28.80 18.06
C GLY A 16 -30.05 27.46 17.90
N LEU A 17 -30.56 26.40 18.56
CA LEU A 17 -30.00 25.04 18.44
C LEU A 17 -30.14 24.46 17.04
N LEU A 18 -31.31 24.63 16.40
CA LEU A 18 -31.50 24.18 15.02
C LEU A 18 -30.61 24.95 14.04
N GLY A 19 -30.43 26.24 14.21
CA GLY A 19 -29.50 27.04 13.41
C GLY A 19 -28.05 26.58 13.57
N LEU A 20 -27.61 26.34 14.82
CA LEU A 20 -26.28 25.82 15.10
C LEU A 20 -26.08 24.42 14.52
N ALA A 21 -27.04 23.52 14.70
CA ALA A 21 -26.99 22.18 14.13
C ALA A 21 -26.91 22.21 12.59
N GLY A 22 -27.69 23.11 11.97
CA GLY A 22 -27.64 23.33 10.51
C GLY A 22 -26.25 23.80 10.03
N LEU A 23 -25.68 24.78 10.73
CA LEU A 23 -24.32 25.28 10.41
C LEU A 23 -23.23 24.22 10.57
N LEU A 24 -23.26 23.46 11.66
CA LEU A 24 -22.31 22.37 11.89
C LEU A 24 -22.47 21.26 10.86
N GLY A 25 -23.69 20.90 10.52
CA GLY A 25 -23.99 19.93 9.46
C GLY A 25 -23.46 20.39 8.10
N LEU A 26 -23.71 21.64 7.72
CA LEU A 26 -23.22 22.22 6.48
C LEU A 26 -21.67 22.26 6.45
N ALA A 27 -21.05 22.68 7.55
CA ALA A 27 -19.58 22.67 7.66
C ALA A 27 -19.01 21.25 7.52
N GLY A 28 -19.64 20.24 8.11
CA GLY A 28 -19.28 18.84 7.97
C GLY A 28 -19.38 18.37 6.52
N VAL A 29 -20.45 18.70 5.82
CA VAL A 29 -20.64 18.36 4.40
C VAL A 29 -19.57 19.04 3.55
N ILE A 30 -19.31 20.33 3.75
CA ILE A 30 -18.27 21.07 3.01
C ILE A 30 -16.91 20.41 3.24
N ARG A 31 -16.56 20.09 4.49
CA ARG A 31 -15.29 19.42 4.81
C ARG A 31 -15.18 18.04 4.18
N PHE A 32 -16.26 17.28 4.17
CA PHE A 32 -16.30 15.96 3.51
C PHE A 32 -16.08 16.07 2.00
N LEU A 33 -16.76 17.02 1.35
CA LEU A 33 -16.62 17.24 -0.10
C LEU A 33 -15.29 17.89 -0.49
N SER A 34 -14.61 18.57 0.46
CA SER A 34 -13.28 19.16 0.27
C SER A 34 -12.15 18.20 0.66
N TYR A 35 -12.47 16.91 0.86
CA TYR A 35 -11.43 15.91 1.15
C TYR A 35 -10.53 15.75 -0.07
N GLU A 36 -9.26 16.06 0.11
CA GLU A 36 -8.21 15.81 -0.86
C GLU A 36 -7.57 14.47 -0.51
N PRO A 37 -7.65 13.46 -1.39
CA PRO A 37 -7.05 12.16 -1.10
C PRO A 37 -5.54 12.27 -1.01
N ASP A 38 -4.92 11.45 -0.16
CA ASP A 38 -3.47 11.36 -0.09
C ASP A 38 -2.88 11.07 -1.48
N PRO A 39 -1.71 11.63 -1.81
CA PRO A 39 -1.06 11.33 -3.08
C PRO A 39 -0.84 9.82 -3.21
N PRO A 40 -0.98 9.26 -4.43
CA PRO A 40 -0.77 7.84 -4.63
C PRO A 40 0.65 7.46 -4.19
N PRO A 41 0.84 6.27 -3.61
CA PRO A 41 2.15 5.81 -3.17
C PRO A 41 3.15 5.84 -4.33
N PRO A 42 4.43 6.09 -4.06
CA PRO A 42 5.45 6.14 -5.09
C PRO A 42 5.49 4.81 -5.85
N LYS A 43 5.61 4.91 -7.17
CA LYS A 43 5.72 3.73 -8.04
C LYS A 43 7.17 3.33 -8.31
N GLN A 44 8.13 4.15 -7.90
CA GLN A 44 9.56 3.95 -8.12
C GLN A 44 10.28 3.96 -6.77
N PHE A 45 11.14 2.97 -6.56
CA PHE A 45 11.88 2.80 -5.31
C PHE A 45 13.35 2.65 -5.63
N ASP A 46 14.19 3.57 -5.14
CA ASP A 46 15.64 3.43 -5.17
C ASP A 46 16.06 2.46 -4.05
N ILE A 47 16.62 1.33 -4.42
CA ILE A 47 17.03 0.28 -3.51
C ILE A 47 18.56 0.24 -3.30
N GLY A 48 19.24 1.29 -3.75
CA GLY A 48 20.69 1.46 -3.61
C GLY A 48 21.51 0.80 -4.70
N PRO A 49 22.84 0.82 -4.55
CA PRO A 49 23.76 0.37 -5.59
C PRO A 49 23.66 -1.14 -5.86
N ALA A 50 23.85 -1.51 -7.13
CA ALA A 50 23.83 -2.90 -7.57
C ALA A 50 24.85 -3.80 -6.84
N SER A 51 25.93 -3.20 -6.30
CA SER A 51 26.93 -3.90 -5.49
C SER A 51 26.39 -4.52 -4.20
N ASN A 52 25.26 -4.04 -3.70
CA ASN A 52 24.59 -4.58 -2.51
C ASN A 52 23.90 -5.94 -2.78
N TYR A 53 23.82 -6.34 -4.05
CA TYR A 53 23.11 -7.54 -4.51
C TYR A 53 24.10 -8.51 -5.19
N PRO A 54 24.94 -9.23 -4.42
CA PRO A 54 25.96 -10.11 -4.98
C PRO A 54 25.34 -11.24 -5.84
N PRO A 55 26.04 -11.74 -6.85
CA PRO A 55 25.55 -12.82 -7.70
C PRO A 55 25.16 -14.07 -6.88
N LYS A 56 24.10 -14.74 -7.33
CA LYS A 56 23.48 -15.91 -6.66
C LYS A 56 22.86 -15.58 -5.29
N SER A 57 22.43 -14.32 -5.08
CA SER A 57 21.71 -13.91 -3.87
C SER A 57 20.22 -13.67 -4.12
N ARG A 58 19.43 -13.78 -3.04
CA ARG A 58 18.05 -13.34 -2.98
C ARG A 58 17.89 -12.43 -1.76
N THR A 59 17.64 -11.16 -2.00
CA THR A 59 17.59 -10.13 -0.97
C THR A 59 16.20 -9.52 -0.92
N VAL A 60 15.54 -9.62 0.23
CA VAL A 60 14.25 -8.93 0.47
C VAL A 60 14.52 -7.46 0.68
N VAL A 61 13.77 -6.61 -0.01
CA VAL A 61 13.83 -5.15 0.17
C VAL A 61 12.97 -4.76 1.37
N ALA A 62 13.50 -3.93 2.27
CA ALA A 62 12.80 -3.56 3.50
C ALA A 62 11.58 -2.66 3.24
N ASP A 63 11.69 -1.74 2.28
CA ASP A 63 10.72 -0.67 2.06
C ASP A 63 9.55 -1.07 1.14
N ILE A 64 9.69 -2.19 0.44
CA ILE A 64 8.66 -2.71 -0.47
C ILE A 64 8.56 -4.24 -0.33
N PRO A 65 7.36 -4.82 -0.51
CA PRO A 65 7.21 -6.27 -0.53
C PRO A 65 7.76 -6.86 -1.84
N ALA A 66 9.09 -6.86 -1.96
CA ALA A 66 9.79 -7.36 -3.13
C ALA A 66 11.07 -8.12 -2.74
N VAL A 67 11.46 -9.05 -3.59
CA VAL A 67 12.75 -9.75 -3.52
C VAL A 67 13.55 -9.48 -4.77
N ILE A 68 14.80 -9.09 -4.58
CA ILE A 68 15.78 -8.96 -5.66
C ILE A 68 16.51 -10.30 -5.81
N ILE A 69 16.51 -10.82 -7.02
CA ILE A 69 17.15 -12.06 -7.40
C ILE A 69 18.33 -11.70 -8.31
N SER A 70 19.54 -11.84 -7.78
CA SER A 70 20.76 -11.60 -8.54
C SER A 70 21.30 -12.93 -9.06
N THR A 71 21.43 -13.03 -10.37
CA THR A 71 21.98 -14.20 -11.07
C THR A 71 23.29 -13.83 -11.77
N GLN A 72 23.94 -14.78 -12.40
CA GLN A 72 25.12 -14.49 -13.26
C GLN A 72 24.72 -13.76 -14.56
N SER A 73 23.44 -13.88 -14.97
CA SER A 73 22.91 -13.27 -16.18
C SER A 73 22.28 -11.90 -15.96
N GLY A 74 22.11 -11.46 -14.71
CA GLY A 74 21.52 -10.17 -14.37
C GLY A 74 20.71 -10.16 -13.09
N ILE A 75 20.08 -9.01 -12.84
CA ILE A 75 19.25 -8.76 -11.67
C ILE A 75 17.79 -8.69 -12.08
N THR A 76 16.94 -9.42 -11.39
CA THR A 76 15.49 -9.42 -11.55
C THR A 76 14.82 -9.18 -10.21
N ALA A 77 13.54 -8.82 -10.21
CA ALA A 77 12.76 -8.65 -8.99
C ALA A 77 11.40 -9.33 -9.12
N LEU A 78 10.94 -9.89 -8.01
CA LEU A 78 9.58 -10.42 -7.87
C LEU A 78 8.86 -9.70 -6.73
N SER A 79 7.58 -9.42 -6.93
CA SER A 79 6.70 -8.95 -5.87
C SER A 79 6.49 -10.08 -4.85
N LEU A 80 6.61 -9.75 -3.56
CA LEU A 80 6.24 -10.66 -2.47
C LEU A 80 4.76 -10.49 -2.07
N VAL A 81 3.93 -9.88 -2.91
CA VAL A 81 2.48 -9.82 -2.71
C VAL A 81 1.84 -11.07 -3.28
N CYS A 82 1.21 -11.86 -2.41
CA CYS A 82 0.54 -13.10 -2.82
C CYS A 82 -0.66 -12.79 -3.73
N PRO A 83 -0.73 -13.34 -4.94
CA PRO A 83 -1.81 -13.06 -5.88
C PRO A 83 -3.16 -13.65 -5.45
N HIS A 84 -3.23 -14.41 -4.38
CA HIS A 84 -4.50 -14.90 -3.83
C HIS A 84 -5.31 -13.79 -3.14
N LEU A 85 -4.75 -13.17 -2.08
CA LEU A 85 -5.43 -12.12 -1.29
C LEU A 85 -4.44 -11.07 -0.73
N GLY A 86 -3.31 -10.85 -1.37
CA GLY A 86 -2.41 -9.74 -1.06
C GLY A 86 -1.50 -9.91 0.16
N CYS A 87 -1.48 -11.09 0.81
CA CYS A 87 -0.56 -11.32 1.93
C CYS A 87 0.90 -11.27 1.48
N THR A 88 1.80 -10.84 2.37
CA THR A 88 3.24 -10.89 2.09
C THR A 88 3.75 -12.33 2.13
N VAL A 89 4.42 -12.72 1.06
CA VAL A 89 5.01 -14.05 0.88
C VAL A 89 6.40 -14.09 1.50
N GLU A 90 6.72 -15.19 2.16
CA GLU A 90 8.03 -15.42 2.76
C GLU A 90 8.97 -16.11 1.78
N VAL A 91 10.23 -15.69 1.78
CA VAL A 91 11.32 -16.34 1.02
C VAL A 91 11.77 -17.61 1.76
N LYS A 92 11.81 -18.73 1.04
CA LYS A 92 12.27 -20.03 1.54
C LYS A 92 13.45 -20.54 0.71
N PRO A 93 14.25 -21.48 1.19
CA PRO A 93 15.39 -22.03 0.43
C PRO A 93 14.98 -22.57 -0.95
N THR A 94 13.82 -23.20 -1.07
CA THR A 94 13.31 -23.85 -2.29
C THR A 94 12.27 -23.04 -3.06
N GLY A 95 12.07 -21.74 -2.74
CA GLY A 95 11.08 -20.91 -3.39
C GLY A 95 10.43 -19.93 -2.44
N PHE A 96 9.10 -19.83 -2.49
CA PHE A 96 8.34 -18.87 -1.67
C PHE A 96 7.09 -19.53 -1.07
N ALA A 97 6.66 -19.06 0.11
CA ALA A 97 5.48 -19.58 0.80
C ALA A 97 4.63 -18.44 1.36
N CYS A 98 3.33 -18.49 1.11
CA CYS A 98 2.36 -17.56 1.69
C CYS A 98 1.89 -18.09 3.05
N PRO A 99 2.10 -17.37 4.16
CA PRO A 99 1.72 -17.85 5.49
C PRO A 99 0.21 -17.85 5.73
N CYS A 100 -0.55 -17.01 4.99
CA CYS A 100 -1.98 -16.84 5.24
C CYS A 100 -2.81 -18.09 4.85
N HIS A 101 -2.61 -18.63 3.63
CA HIS A 101 -3.42 -19.71 3.12
C HIS A 101 -2.59 -20.85 2.50
N GLY A 102 -1.27 -20.83 2.68
CA GLY A 102 -0.39 -21.94 2.33
C GLY A 102 -0.05 -22.08 0.84
N SER A 103 -0.30 -21.06 0.01
CA SER A 103 0.19 -21.05 -1.38
C SER A 103 1.71 -21.18 -1.39
N ARG A 104 2.25 -21.91 -2.36
CA ARG A 104 3.70 -22.05 -2.55
C ARG A 104 4.07 -21.73 -3.99
N PHE A 105 5.31 -21.24 -4.14
CA PHE A 105 5.86 -20.86 -5.42
C PHE A 105 7.31 -21.40 -5.51
N ASP A 106 7.74 -21.70 -6.73
CA ASP A 106 9.13 -22.07 -7.00
C ASP A 106 10.09 -20.88 -6.92
N LEU A 107 11.34 -21.09 -7.31
CA LEU A 107 12.39 -20.06 -7.28
C LEU A 107 12.13 -18.94 -8.29
N GLU A 108 11.39 -19.21 -9.35
CA GLU A 108 11.01 -18.33 -10.43
C GLU A 108 9.68 -17.61 -10.14
N GLY A 109 9.00 -17.97 -9.06
CA GLY A 109 7.72 -17.39 -8.64
C GLY A 109 6.49 -18.07 -9.24
N ASN A 110 6.63 -19.21 -9.94
CA ASN A 110 5.47 -19.96 -10.47
C ASN A 110 4.76 -20.71 -9.34
N VAL A 111 3.44 -20.86 -9.45
CA VAL A 111 2.64 -21.56 -8.45
C VAL A 111 2.96 -23.05 -8.43
N THR A 112 3.35 -23.56 -7.26
CA THR A 112 3.54 -25.00 -7.01
C THR A 112 2.48 -25.58 -6.10
N LYS A 113 1.74 -24.71 -5.35
CA LYS A 113 0.62 -25.13 -4.51
C LYS A 113 -0.40 -23.98 -4.42
N SER A 114 -1.68 -24.32 -4.66
CA SER A 114 -2.84 -23.44 -4.46
C SER A 114 -2.99 -23.02 -2.98
N PRO A 115 -3.81 -21.95 -2.67
CA PRO A 115 -4.90 -21.40 -3.49
C PRO A 115 -4.53 -20.29 -4.49
N ALA A 116 -3.31 -19.76 -4.52
CA ALA A 116 -2.92 -18.83 -5.58
C ALA A 116 -3.07 -19.50 -6.96
N ASN A 117 -3.57 -18.75 -7.94
CA ASN A 117 -3.85 -19.21 -9.30
C ASN A 117 -2.97 -18.53 -10.37
N SER A 118 -2.11 -17.62 -9.97
CA SER A 118 -1.15 -16.93 -10.85
C SER A 118 0.21 -16.82 -10.18
N PRO A 119 1.31 -16.69 -10.96
CA PRO A 119 2.65 -16.53 -10.42
C PRO A 119 2.82 -15.21 -9.65
N LEU A 120 3.89 -15.11 -8.88
CA LEU A 120 4.33 -13.85 -8.30
C LEU A 120 4.65 -12.86 -9.44
N GLN A 121 4.20 -11.61 -9.29
CA GLN A 121 4.36 -10.60 -10.32
C GLN A 121 5.84 -10.22 -10.47
N PRO A 122 6.42 -10.28 -11.67
CA PRO A 122 7.74 -9.72 -11.93
C PRO A 122 7.68 -8.19 -11.85
N LEU A 123 8.70 -7.59 -11.24
CA LEU A 123 8.85 -6.15 -11.14
C LEU A 123 9.96 -5.69 -12.10
N ARG A 124 9.75 -4.57 -12.76
CA ARG A 124 10.77 -3.95 -13.60
C ARG A 124 11.87 -3.39 -12.72
N VAL A 125 13.13 -3.72 -13.07
CA VAL A 125 14.33 -3.19 -12.41
C VAL A 125 15.18 -2.50 -13.46
N GLU A 126 15.62 -1.28 -13.17
CA GLU A 126 16.52 -0.51 -14.01
C GLU A 126 17.69 -0.01 -13.18
N GLN A 127 18.84 0.18 -13.80
CA GLN A 127 19.98 0.83 -13.16
C GLN A 127 20.04 2.29 -13.63
N ASN A 128 20.09 3.22 -12.68
CA ASN A 128 20.23 4.63 -13.00
C ASN A 128 21.69 5.01 -13.32
N ALA A 129 21.93 6.27 -13.69
CA ALA A 129 23.26 6.78 -14.03
C ALA A 129 24.27 6.72 -12.87
N ASP A 130 23.78 6.71 -11.62
CA ASP A 130 24.59 6.65 -10.41
C ASP A 130 24.96 5.21 -10.00
N GLY A 131 24.45 4.21 -10.75
CA GLY A 131 24.68 2.80 -10.46
C GLY A 131 23.68 2.18 -9.47
N ASN A 132 22.68 2.93 -9.02
CA ASN A 132 21.62 2.44 -8.16
C ASN A 132 20.55 1.67 -8.95
N LEU A 133 19.94 0.69 -8.30
CA LEU A 133 18.81 -0.04 -8.83
C LEU A 133 17.50 0.66 -8.46
N ILE A 134 16.65 0.86 -9.46
CA ILE A 134 15.31 1.40 -9.33
C ILE A 134 14.32 0.27 -9.61
N VAL A 135 13.46 -0.02 -8.64
CA VAL A 135 12.36 -0.99 -8.78
C VAL A 135 11.07 -0.25 -9.05
N TYR A 136 10.34 -0.66 -10.06
CA TYR A 136 9.04 -0.11 -10.43
C TYR A 136 7.93 -1.05 -9.95
N LYS A 137 7.00 -0.52 -9.17
CA LYS A 137 5.77 -1.21 -8.77
C LYS A 137 4.61 -0.66 -9.62
N GLU A 138 4.03 -1.50 -10.45
CA GLU A 138 2.83 -1.17 -11.24
C GLU A 138 1.55 -1.26 -10.41
#